data_4027ca91c6889f45ffecf37fdb330db0
#
_entry.id   4027ca91c6889f45ffecf37fdb330db0
#
_cell.length_a   1.000
_cell.length_b   1.000
_cell.length_c   1.000
_cell.angle_alpha   90.00
_cell.angle_beta   90.00
_cell.angle_gamma   90.00
#
_symmetry.space_group_name_H-M   'P 1'
#
loop_
_entity.id
_entity.type
_entity.pdbx_description
1 polymer ?
#
loop_
_entity_poly.entity_id
_entity_poly.type
_entity_poly.pdbx_seq_one_letter_code
_entity_poly.pdbx_strand_id
1 'polypeptide(L)'
;MSYNIVAMNHEDFITEEQTFLSDFESSSLYQDTKRLSEEISQDPELVALARERDDLTLFSTKTEDEKKQRDLQIQAKQKNDLLLSNPKMKEYLEKFHLLQKILSYPNQILREAEL
;
A
#
# COMPACT_ATOMS: atom_id res chain seq x y z
N MET A 1 16.49 40.47 0.87
CA MET A 1 16.41 39.94 -0.50
C MET A 1 16.42 38.43 -0.55
N SER A 2 17.40 37.79 0.08
CA SER A 2 17.42 36.31 0.15
C SER A 2 16.19 35.72 0.84
N TYR A 3 15.61 36.46 1.79
CA TYR A 3 14.44 36.05 2.54
C TYR A 3 13.19 35.95 1.65
N ASN A 4 12.99 36.91 0.74
CA ASN A 4 11.86 36.89 -0.20
C ASN A 4 12.00 35.78 -1.24
N ILE A 5 13.22 35.45 -1.64
CA ILE A 5 13.49 34.35 -2.57
C ILE A 5 13.14 33.01 -1.92
N VAL A 6 13.47 32.82 -0.65
CA VAL A 6 13.11 31.61 0.12
C VAL A 6 11.60 31.45 0.23
N ALA A 7 10.86 32.54 0.50
CA ALA A 7 9.41 32.52 0.57
C ALA A 7 8.76 32.17 -0.78
N MET A 8 9.26 32.73 -1.88
CA MET A 8 8.81 32.37 -3.23
C MET A 8 9.05 30.88 -3.53
N ASN A 9 10.23 30.36 -3.22
CA ASN A 9 10.54 28.95 -3.45
C ASN A 9 9.63 28.04 -2.64
N HIS A 10 9.24 28.45 -1.43
CA HIS A 10 8.32 27.67 -0.61
C HIS A 10 6.91 27.63 -1.21
N GLU A 11 6.40 28.75 -1.71
CA GLU A 11 5.10 28.82 -2.38
C GLU A 11 5.09 28.01 -3.68
N ASP A 12 6.14 28.13 -4.50
CA ASP A 12 6.32 27.36 -5.72
C ASP A 12 6.36 25.85 -5.43
N PHE A 13 7.06 25.46 -4.36
CA PHE A 13 7.14 24.06 -3.93
C PHE A 13 5.76 23.50 -3.55
N ILE A 14 4.96 24.24 -2.79
CA ILE A 14 3.60 23.83 -2.42
C ILE A 14 2.72 23.68 -3.65
N THR A 15 2.81 24.60 -4.62
CA THR A 15 2.05 24.54 -5.85
C THR A 15 2.45 23.33 -6.70
N GLU A 16 3.74 23.04 -6.82
CA GLU A 16 4.24 21.85 -7.52
C GLU A 16 3.78 20.56 -6.86
N GLU A 17 3.80 20.49 -5.52
CA GLU A 17 3.31 19.34 -4.78
C GLU A 17 1.82 19.11 -5.00
N GLN A 18 1.01 20.16 -4.97
CA GLN A 18 -0.44 20.09 -5.24
C GLN A 18 -0.71 19.62 -6.67
N THR A 19 0.04 20.14 -7.65
CA THR A 19 -0.07 19.73 -9.05
C THR A 19 0.31 18.27 -9.22
N PHE A 20 1.39 17.81 -8.56
CA PHE A 20 1.82 16.42 -8.58
C PHE A 20 0.73 15.50 -8.03
N LEU A 21 0.13 15.83 -6.88
CA LEU A 21 -0.95 15.04 -6.27
C LEU A 21 -2.18 14.99 -7.18
N SER A 22 -2.55 16.10 -7.80
CA SER A 22 -3.67 16.15 -8.73
C SER A 22 -3.42 15.27 -9.97
N ASP A 23 -2.24 15.37 -10.56
CA ASP A 23 -1.85 14.56 -11.71
C ASP A 23 -1.76 13.07 -11.33
N PHE A 24 -1.26 12.76 -10.14
CA PHE A 24 -1.20 11.41 -9.61
C PHE A 24 -2.60 10.81 -9.47
N GLU A 25 -3.54 11.54 -8.85
CA GLU A 25 -4.92 11.07 -8.66
C GLU A 25 -5.66 10.86 -9.98
N SER A 26 -5.34 11.63 -11.02
CA SER A 26 -5.93 11.49 -12.35
C SER A 26 -5.21 10.46 -13.22
N SER A 27 -4.06 9.92 -12.78
CA SER A 27 -3.31 8.93 -13.55
C SER A 27 -4.10 7.63 -13.74
N SER A 28 -3.90 6.96 -14.87
CA SER A 28 -4.53 5.66 -15.13
C SER A 28 -4.08 4.60 -14.13
N LEU A 29 -2.83 4.65 -13.67
CA LEU A 29 -2.31 3.72 -12.68
C LEU A 29 -3.07 3.84 -11.36
N TYR A 30 -3.29 5.06 -10.86
CA TYR A 30 -4.06 5.30 -9.64
C TYR A 30 -5.51 4.83 -9.80
N GLN A 31 -6.16 5.18 -10.89
CA GLN A 31 -7.55 4.81 -11.15
C GLN A 31 -7.72 3.29 -11.28
N ASP A 32 -6.80 2.62 -11.97
CA ASP A 32 -6.81 1.16 -12.08
C ASP A 32 -6.60 0.47 -10.73
N THR A 33 -5.68 0.98 -9.93
CA THR A 33 -5.41 0.45 -8.58
C THR A 33 -6.63 0.61 -7.67
N LYS A 34 -7.28 1.77 -7.73
CA LYS A 34 -8.51 2.04 -6.98
C LYS A 34 -9.64 1.11 -7.40
N ARG A 35 -9.83 0.92 -8.70
CA ARG A 35 -10.85 0.00 -9.23
C ARG A 35 -10.59 -1.43 -8.76
N LEU A 36 -9.35 -1.91 -8.84
CA LEU A 36 -8.98 -3.25 -8.38
C LEU A 36 -9.21 -3.42 -6.89
N SER A 37 -8.87 -2.41 -6.08
CA SER A 37 -9.14 -2.41 -4.64
C SER A 37 -10.64 -2.55 -4.35
N GLU A 38 -11.48 -1.82 -5.07
CA GLU A 38 -12.94 -1.91 -4.94
C GLU A 38 -13.48 -3.28 -5.36
N GLU A 39 -12.99 -3.83 -6.47
CA GLU A 39 -13.38 -5.16 -6.95
C GLU A 39 -12.98 -6.25 -5.95
N ILE A 40 -11.78 -6.18 -5.37
CA ILE A 40 -11.29 -7.12 -4.37
C ILE A 40 -12.14 -7.05 -3.10
N SER A 41 -12.47 -5.84 -2.65
CA SER A 41 -13.31 -5.64 -1.45
C SER A 41 -14.73 -6.15 -1.61
N GLN A 42 -15.19 -6.32 -2.85
CA GLN A 42 -16.53 -6.85 -3.17
C GLN A 42 -16.52 -8.33 -3.54
N ASP A 43 -15.35 -8.95 -3.64
CA ASP A 43 -15.21 -10.36 -3.93
C ASP A 43 -15.32 -11.19 -2.64
N PRO A 44 -16.43 -11.96 -2.44
CA PRO A 44 -16.66 -12.68 -1.18
C PRO A 44 -15.58 -13.72 -0.88
N GLU A 45 -15.04 -14.37 -1.90
CA GLU A 45 -13.99 -15.39 -1.75
C GLU A 45 -12.69 -14.77 -1.24
N LEU A 46 -12.27 -13.65 -1.83
CA LEU A 46 -11.05 -12.95 -1.43
C LEU A 46 -11.19 -12.34 -0.04
N VAL A 47 -12.34 -11.74 0.26
CA VAL A 47 -12.63 -11.19 1.60
C VAL A 47 -12.62 -12.30 2.65
N ALA A 48 -13.20 -13.47 2.36
CA ALA A 48 -13.21 -14.61 3.27
C ALA A 48 -11.79 -15.12 3.53
N LEU A 49 -10.95 -15.26 2.50
CA LEU A 49 -9.55 -15.68 2.65
C LEU A 49 -8.75 -14.71 3.52
N ALA A 50 -8.90 -13.42 3.30
CA ALA A 50 -8.20 -12.40 4.09
C ALA A 50 -8.64 -12.45 5.55
N ARG A 51 -9.93 -12.60 5.80
CA ARG A 51 -10.50 -12.70 7.16
C ARG A 51 -10.04 -13.96 7.88
N GLU A 52 -10.06 -15.10 7.20
CA GLU A 52 -9.57 -16.37 7.75
C GLU A 52 -8.07 -16.30 8.11
N ARG A 53 -7.27 -15.70 7.22
CA ARG A 53 -5.84 -15.46 7.48
C ARG A 53 -5.64 -14.60 8.73
N ASP A 54 -6.37 -13.50 8.84
CA ASP A 54 -6.25 -12.56 9.95
C ASP A 54 -6.70 -13.20 11.28
N ASP A 55 -7.77 -13.98 11.27
CA ASP A 55 -8.25 -14.71 12.43
C ASP A 55 -7.23 -15.75 12.90
N LEU A 56 -6.63 -16.51 11.97
CA LEU A 56 -5.60 -17.49 12.29
C LEU A 56 -4.36 -16.82 12.88
N THR A 57 -3.96 -15.68 12.34
CA THR A 57 -2.83 -14.88 12.86
C THR A 57 -3.13 -14.40 14.27
N LEU A 58 -4.34 -13.89 14.51
CA LEU A 58 -4.77 -13.42 15.82
C LEU A 58 -4.76 -14.56 16.85
N PHE A 59 -5.32 -15.71 16.49
CA PHE A 59 -5.32 -16.89 17.38
C PHE A 59 -3.90 -17.36 17.68
N SER A 60 -2.98 -17.31 16.72
CA SER A 60 -1.59 -17.68 16.96
C SER A 60 -0.92 -16.78 18.01
N THR A 61 -1.24 -15.49 18.03
CA THR A 61 -0.69 -14.55 19.03
C THR A 61 -1.26 -14.79 20.43
N LYS A 62 -2.47 -15.34 20.54
CA LYS A 62 -3.16 -15.61 21.82
C LYS A 62 -2.88 -16.99 22.37
N THR A 63 -2.28 -17.89 21.60
CA THR A 63 -2.03 -19.27 21.98
C THR A 63 -0.68 -19.38 22.67
N GLU A 64 -0.65 -19.97 23.88
CA GLU A 64 0.58 -20.17 24.66
C GLU A 64 1.33 -21.44 24.25
N ASP A 65 0.66 -22.41 23.63
CA ASP A 65 1.28 -23.65 23.16
C ASP A 65 2.05 -23.39 21.85
N GLU A 66 3.35 -23.55 21.89
CA GLU A 66 4.24 -23.32 20.75
C GLU A 66 3.88 -24.14 19.50
N LYS A 67 3.47 -25.40 19.70
CA LYS A 67 3.07 -26.28 18.60
C LYS A 67 1.81 -25.77 17.91
N LYS A 68 0.79 -25.43 18.68
CA LYS A 68 -0.45 -24.85 18.15
C LYS A 68 -0.19 -23.50 17.48
N GLN A 69 0.68 -22.70 18.06
CA GLN A 69 1.07 -21.40 17.49
C GLN A 69 1.69 -21.58 16.10
N ARG A 70 2.62 -22.52 15.92
CA ARG A 70 3.22 -22.83 14.64
C ARG A 70 2.20 -23.35 13.63
N ASP A 71 1.33 -24.26 14.07
CA ASP A 71 0.29 -24.82 13.20
C ASP A 71 -0.64 -23.72 12.68
N LEU A 72 -1.05 -22.79 13.56
CA LEU A 72 -1.88 -21.64 13.19
C LEU A 72 -1.16 -20.70 12.22
N GLN A 73 0.14 -20.45 12.45
CA GLN A 73 0.95 -19.64 11.55
C GLN A 73 1.08 -20.27 10.16
N ILE A 74 1.27 -21.57 10.09
CA ILE A 74 1.33 -22.33 8.84
C ILE A 74 -0.01 -22.23 8.09
N GLN A 75 -1.13 -22.41 8.79
CA GLN A 75 -2.45 -22.27 8.20
C GLN A 75 -2.71 -20.85 7.70
N ALA A 76 -2.31 -19.84 8.46
CA ALA A 76 -2.42 -18.44 8.04
C ALA A 76 -1.60 -18.18 6.77
N LYS A 77 -0.39 -18.72 6.69
CA LYS A 77 0.46 -18.61 5.50
C LYS A 77 -0.19 -19.27 4.29
N GLN A 78 -0.79 -20.44 4.47
CA GLN A 78 -1.51 -21.14 3.39
C GLN A 78 -2.66 -20.29 2.85
N LYS A 79 -3.43 -19.65 3.72
CA LYS A 79 -4.52 -18.74 3.31
C LYS A 79 -3.97 -17.52 2.57
N ASN A 80 -2.87 -16.97 3.05
CA ASN A 80 -2.21 -15.85 2.39
C ASN A 80 -1.67 -16.23 1.02
N ASP A 81 -1.08 -17.41 0.87
CA ASP A 81 -0.59 -17.90 -0.42
C ASP A 81 -1.74 -18.07 -1.43
N LEU A 82 -2.89 -18.59 -0.98
CA LEU A 82 -4.09 -18.69 -1.82
C LEU A 82 -4.59 -17.30 -2.25
N LEU A 83 -4.61 -16.35 -1.32
CA LEU A 83 -5.01 -14.97 -1.59
C LEU A 83 -4.08 -14.34 -2.64
N LEU A 84 -2.77 -14.47 -2.46
CA LEU A 84 -1.75 -13.91 -3.36
C LEU A 84 -1.68 -14.62 -4.72
N SER A 85 -2.19 -15.85 -4.82
CA SER A 85 -2.25 -16.58 -6.10
C SER A 85 -3.38 -16.08 -7.00
N ASN A 86 -4.34 -15.34 -6.47
CA ASN A 86 -5.43 -14.78 -7.26
C ASN A 86 -4.90 -13.71 -8.23
N PRO A 87 -5.27 -13.79 -9.54
CA PRO A 87 -4.77 -12.83 -10.53
C PRO A 87 -5.09 -11.37 -10.24
N LYS A 88 -6.25 -11.07 -9.69
CA LYS A 88 -6.62 -9.70 -9.29
C LYS A 88 -5.73 -9.18 -8.18
N MET A 89 -5.44 -10.03 -7.18
CA MET A 89 -4.56 -9.67 -6.07
C MET A 89 -3.14 -9.42 -6.55
N LYS A 90 -2.63 -10.24 -7.46
CA LYS A 90 -1.30 -10.04 -8.04
C LYS A 90 -1.22 -8.72 -8.79
N GLU A 91 -2.19 -8.43 -9.64
CA GLU A 91 -2.25 -7.20 -10.41
C GLU A 91 -2.36 -5.98 -9.48
N TYR A 92 -3.22 -6.04 -8.47
CA TYR A 92 -3.37 -4.99 -7.48
C TYR A 92 -2.06 -4.71 -6.74
N LEU A 93 -1.39 -5.74 -6.25
CA LEU A 93 -0.13 -5.60 -5.51
C LEU A 93 0.99 -5.02 -6.37
N GLU A 94 1.11 -5.44 -7.61
CA GLU A 94 2.08 -4.89 -8.55
C GLU A 94 1.86 -3.39 -8.76
N LYS A 95 0.62 -2.99 -9.02
CA LYS A 95 0.25 -1.59 -9.22
C LYS A 95 0.40 -0.78 -7.93
N PHE A 96 0.02 -1.35 -6.80
CA PHE A 96 0.17 -0.70 -5.50
C PHE A 96 1.64 -0.43 -5.17
N HIS A 97 2.53 -1.38 -5.42
CA HIS A 97 3.97 -1.18 -5.22
C HIS A 97 4.53 -0.09 -6.14
N LEU A 98 4.07 -0.02 -7.38
CA LEU A 98 4.45 1.06 -8.30
C LEU A 98 3.99 2.42 -7.78
N LEU A 99 2.76 2.51 -7.27
CA LEU A 99 2.23 3.74 -6.67
C LEU A 99 3.03 4.16 -5.44
N GLN A 100 3.40 3.22 -4.58
CA GLN A 100 4.24 3.51 -3.41
C GLN A 100 5.59 4.09 -3.80
N LYS A 101 6.23 3.57 -4.84
CA LYS A 101 7.49 4.12 -5.36
C LYS A 101 7.33 5.55 -5.85
N ILE A 102 6.26 5.83 -6.60
CA ILE A 102 5.98 7.18 -7.11
C ILE A 102 5.74 8.15 -5.95
N LEU A 103 4.95 7.75 -4.95
CA LEU A 103 4.64 8.58 -3.78
C LEU A 103 5.85 8.83 -2.88
N SER A 104 6.80 7.91 -2.83
CA SER A 104 8.02 8.08 -2.03
C SER A 104 9.08 8.97 -2.70
N TYR A 105 8.97 9.17 -4.01
CA TYR A 105 9.95 9.92 -4.79
C TYR A 105 10.13 11.37 -4.33
N PRO A 106 9.08 12.17 -4.09
CA PRO A 106 9.24 13.53 -3.57
C PRO A 106 9.94 13.58 -2.22
N ASN A 107 9.67 12.63 -1.33
CA ASN A 107 10.30 12.55 -0.02
C ASN A 107 11.79 12.24 -0.12
N GLN A 108 12.19 11.39 -1.07
CA GLN A 108 13.60 11.10 -1.33
C GLN A 108 14.36 12.34 -1.80
N ILE A 109 13.78 13.11 -2.71
CA ILE A 109 14.35 14.37 -3.19
C ILE A 109 14.56 15.36 -2.04
N LEU A 110 13.58 15.50 -1.16
CA LEU A 110 13.67 16.37 0.01
C LEU A 110 14.78 15.94 0.96
N ARG A 111 14.94 14.65 1.21
CA ARG A 111 16.02 14.12 2.05
C ARG A 111 17.39 14.38 1.46
N GLU A 112 17.56 14.21 0.16
CA GLU A 112 18.81 14.51 -0.52
C GLU A 112 19.14 15.99 -0.50
N ALA A 113 18.14 16.86 -0.57
CA ALA A 113 18.32 18.31 -0.47
C ALA A 113 18.70 18.76 0.93
N GLU A 114 18.32 18.06 1.98
CA GLU A 114 18.69 18.35 3.36
C GLU A 114 20.13 17.89 3.72
N LEU A 115 20.66 16.98 2.97
CA LEU A 115 22.02 16.48 3.16
C LEU A 115 23.05 17.38 2.46
#